data_b243dea92ee82ff8df5e959009efd2cd
#
_entry.id   b243dea92ee82ff8df5e959009efd2cd
#
_cell.length_a   1.000
_cell.length_b   1.000
_cell.length_c   1.000
_cell.angle_alpha   90.00
_cell.angle_beta   90.00
_cell.angle_gamma   90.00
#
_symmetry.space_group_name_H-M   'P 1'
#
loop_
_entity.id
_entity.type
_entity.pdbx_description
1 polymer ?
#
loop_
_entity_poly.entity_id
_entity_poly.type
_entity_poly.pdbx_seq_one_letter_code
_entity_poly.pdbx_strand_id
1 'polypeptide(L)'
;MRIYASTKIWHPANLNIGDAATIGPRVRLYNQGRIAIGSRAVISQGAHICASTHDVTDPFFQLMLRPVTIGDDAWIAADSFVGPGVEIGTGAVLGARGAAFRRLDAWTIYGGNPATRLKVRVMNT
;
A
#
# COMPACT_ATOMS: atom_id res chain seq x y z
N MET A 1 -2.15 16.24 -5.55
CA MET A 1 -2.22 14.81 -5.90
C MET A 1 -1.65 14.60 -7.30
N ARG A 2 -0.82 13.62 -7.46
CA ARG A 2 -0.21 13.30 -8.74
C ARG A 2 -0.36 11.80 -9.03
N ILE A 3 -1.03 11.46 -10.12
CA ILE A 3 -1.23 10.09 -10.55
C ILE A 3 -0.72 9.96 -11.98
N TYR A 4 0.23 9.04 -12.20
CA TYR A 4 0.77 8.81 -13.54
C TYR A 4 -0.24 8.06 -14.42
N ALA A 5 -0.21 8.34 -15.72
CA ALA A 5 -1.17 7.77 -16.67
C ALA A 5 -1.12 6.24 -16.73
N SER A 6 0.03 5.63 -16.46
CA SER A 6 0.18 4.17 -16.46
C SER A 6 -0.24 3.50 -15.15
N THR A 7 -0.68 4.27 -14.15
CA THR A 7 -1.27 3.72 -12.93
C THR A 7 -2.56 2.98 -13.29
N LYS A 8 -2.71 1.77 -12.77
CA LYS A 8 -3.90 0.98 -13.01
C LYS A 8 -4.78 0.94 -11.78
N ILE A 9 -6.02 1.40 -11.93
CA ILE A 9 -7.03 1.43 -10.87
C ILE A 9 -8.21 0.59 -11.33
N TRP A 10 -8.56 -0.47 -10.55
CA TRP A 10 -9.66 -1.36 -10.92
C TRP A 10 -11.02 -0.76 -10.64
N HIS A 11 -11.15 -0.05 -9.51
CA HIS A 11 -12.45 0.45 -9.03
C HIS A 11 -12.32 1.87 -8.49
N PRO A 12 -12.40 2.89 -9.34
CA PRO A 12 -12.21 4.28 -8.87
C PRO A 12 -13.10 4.69 -7.69
N ALA A 13 -14.32 4.15 -7.61
CA ALA A 13 -15.24 4.45 -6.52
C ALA A 13 -14.75 3.94 -5.14
N ASN A 14 -13.84 2.96 -5.13
CA ASN A 14 -13.28 2.37 -3.90
C ASN A 14 -11.88 2.92 -3.59
N LEU A 15 -11.58 4.13 -4.03
CA LEU A 15 -10.27 4.73 -3.85
C LEU A 15 -10.41 6.11 -3.25
N ASN A 16 -9.73 6.34 -2.13
CA ASN A 16 -9.59 7.65 -1.52
C ASN A 16 -8.10 8.02 -1.51
N ILE A 17 -7.77 9.18 -2.04
CA ILE A 17 -6.38 9.65 -2.09
C ILE A 17 -6.33 11.04 -1.47
N GLY A 18 -5.45 11.22 -0.49
CA GLY A 18 -5.26 12.50 0.20
C GLY A 18 -4.49 13.52 -0.64
N ASP A 19 -4.44 14.74 -0.12
CA ASP A 19 -3.79 15.86 -0.80
C ASP A 19 -2.28 15.61 -0.95
N ALA A 20 -1.74 16.05 -2.08
CA ALA A 20 -0.31 15.98 -2.38
C ALA A 20 0.26 14.56 -2.37
N ALA A 21 -0.57 13.52 -2.41
CA ALA A 21 -0.10 12.16 -2.60
C ALA A 21 0.43 11.97 -4.03
N THR A 22 1.42 11.08 -4.18
CA THR A 22 2.00 10.74 -5.49
C THR A 22 1.85 9.24 -5.74
N ILE A 23 1.22 8.90 -6.84
CA ILE A 23 1.08 7.52 -7.29
C ILE A 23 1.91 7.36 -8.57
N GLY A 24 2.97 6.60 -8.49
CA GLY A 24 3.95 6.46 -9.56
C GLY A 24 3.49 5.63 -10.76
N PRO A 25 4.31 5.60 -11.82
CA PRO A 25 3.96 4.85 -13.03
C PRO A 25 3.88 3.35 -12.74
N ARG A 26 2.98 2.69 -13.46
CA ARG A 26 2.76 1.25 -13.38
C ARG A 26 2.39 0.73 -11.98
N VAL A 27 1.99 1.62 -11.08
CA VAL A 27 1.40 1.19 -9.81
C VAL A 27 0.07 0.50 -10.09
N ARG A 28 -0.20 -0.58 -9.38
CA ARG A 28 -1.46 -1.30 -9.48
C ARG A 28 -2.21 -1.16 -8.16
N LEU A 29 -3.36 -0.51 -8.23
CA LEU A 29 -4.29 -0.37 -7.12
C LEU A 29 -5.43 -1.36 -7.35
N TYR A 30 -5.24 -2.59 -6.89
CA TYR A 30 -6.21 -3.66 -7.06
C TYR A 30 -7.26 -3.54 -5.94
N ASN A 31 -8.16 -2.60 -6.14
CA ASN A 31 -9.05 -2.09 -5.11
C ASN A 31 -10.50 -2.58 -5.29
N GLN A 32 -10.69 -3.87 -5.44
CA GLN A 32 -12.01 -4.48 -5.27
C GLN A 32 -12.54 -4.16 -3.87
N GLY A 33 -11.70 -4.31 -2.84
CA GLY A 33 -11.90 -3.68 -1.54
C GLY A 33 -11.38 -2.25 -1.55
N ARG A 34 -11.77 -1.47 -0.55
CA ARG A 34 -11.38 -0.05 -0.45
C ARG A 34 -9.90 0.11 -0.19
N ILE A 35 -9.27 1.03 -0.90
CA ILE A 35 -7.91 1.50 -0.64
C ILE A 35 -7.99 2.98 -0.29
N ALA A 36 -7.41 3.36 0.86
CA ALA A 36 -7.28 4.75 1.27
C ALA A 36 -5.81 5.10 1.39
N ILE A 37 -5.38 6.14 0.70
CA ILE A 37 -4.00 6.61 0.67
C ILE A 37 -3.99 8.01 1.26
N GLY A 38 -3.15 8.23 2.27
CA GLY A 38 -3.09 9.47 3.01
C GLY A 38 -2.41 10.60 2.26
N SER A 39 -2.45 11.79 2.86
CA SER A 39 -1.85 12.99 2.30
C SER A 39 -0.33 12.87 2.26
N ARG A 40 0.27 13.36 1.19
CA ARG A 40 1.73 13.36 0.99
C ARG A 40 2.36 11.97 0.96
N ALA A 41 1.56 10.91 0.94
CA ALA A 41 2.07 9.56 0.77
C ALA A 41 2.65 9.39 -0.63
N VAL A 42 3.68 8.56 -0.75
CA VAL A 42 4.31 8.25 -2.03
C VAL A 42 4.22 6.75 -2.28
N ILE A 43 3.59 6.39 -3.37
CA ILE A 43 3.54 5.01 -3.87
C ILE A 43 4.40 4.98 -5.12
N SER A 44 5.56 4.34 -5.01
CA SER A 44 6.55 4.35 -6.09
C SER A 44 6.21 3.37 -7.20
N GLN A 45 6.90 3.53 -8.33
CA GLN A 45 6.66 2.77 -9.55
C GLN A 45 6.57 1.27 -9.30
N GLY A 46 5.62 0.65 -9.98
CA GLY A 46 5.46 -0.80 -9.98
C GLY A 46 4.91 -1.40 -8.70
N ALA A 47 4.65 -0.61 -7.67
CA ALA A 47 4.09 -1.14 -6.42
C ALA A 47 2.69 -1.71 -6.67
N HIS A 48 2.34 -2.74 -5.92
CA HIS A 48 1.05 -3.40 -6.01
C HIS A 48 0.35 -3.34 -4.64
N ILE A 49 -0.77 -2.64 -4.58
CA ILE A 49 -1.62 -2.55 -3.40
C ILE A 49 -2.85 -3.40 -3.67
N CYS A 50 -3.06 -4.42 -2.85
CA CYS A 50 -4.12 -5.41 -3.08
C CYS A 50 -5.09 -5.45 -1.90
N ALA A 51 -6.36 -5.11 -2.14
CA ALA A 51 -7.38 -5.02 -1.09
C ALA A 51 -8.39 -6.17 -1.14
N SER A 52 -7.97 -7.30 -1.69
CA SER A 52 -8.82 -8.48 -1.75
C SER A 52 -7.98 -9.75 -1.71
N THR A 53 -8.60 -10.82 -1.30
CA THR A 53 -8.03 -12.16 -1.30
C THR A 53 -9.15 -13.16 -1.54
N HIS A 54 -8.84 -14.44 -1.47
CA HIS A 54 -9.81 -15.50 -1.57
C HIS A 54 -9.72 -16.42 -0.35
N ASP A 55 -10.84 -16.98 0.05
CA ASP A 55 -10.84 -18.03 1.06
C ASP A 55 -10.35 -19.33 0.39
N VAL A 56 -9.10 -19.66 0.61
CA VAL A 56 -8.46 -20.83 -0.01
C VAL A 56 -8.99 -22.16 0.54
N THR A 57 -9.74 -22.12 1.64
CA THR A 57 -10.37 -23.31 2.24
C THR A 57 -11.80 -23.51 1.74
N ASP A 58 -12.36 -22.52 1.05
CA ASP A 58 -13.70 -22.59 0.50
C ASP A 58 -13.66 -23.34 -0.85
N PRO A 59 -14.47 -24.39 -1.04
CA PRO A 59 -14.55 -25.08 -2.34
C PRO A 59 -14.93 -24.16 -3.49
N PHE A 60 -15.62 -23.06 -3.21
CA PHE A 60 -16.00 -22.06 -4.20
C PHE A 60 -14.99 -20.93 -4.32
N PHE A 61 -13.88 -20.99 -3.59
CA PHE A 61 -12.81 -20.00 -3.64
C PHE A 61 -13.36 -18.56 -3.49
N GLN A 62 -14.16 -18.35 -2.49
CA GLN A 62 -14.92 -17.11 -2.29
C GLN A 62 -13.99 -15.89 -2.23
N LEU A 63 -14.34 -14.84 -2.99
CA LEU A 63 -13.64 -13.56 -2.91
C LEU A 63 -13.92 -12.89 -1.56
N MET A 64 -12.85 -12.40 -0.94
CA MET A 64 -12.92 -11.70 0.34
C MET A 64 -12.33 -10.31 0.19
N LEU A 65 -13.13 -9.28 0.45
CA LEU A 65 -12.66 -7.91 0.39
C LEU A 65 -12.01 -7.53 1.73
N ARG A 66 -10.79 -6.97 1.65
CA ARG A 66 -10.01 -6.57 2.84
C ARG A 66 -9.42 -5.18 2.57
N PRO A 67 -9.99 -4.13 3.18
CA PRO A 67 -9.54 -2.77 2.92
C PRO A 67 -8.09 -2.58 3.36
N VAL A 68 -7.39 -1.73 2.60
CA VAL A 68 -6.01 -1.34 2.89
C VAL A 68 -5.99 0.16 3.16
N THR A 69 -5.26 0.56 4.20
CA THR A 69 -5.04 1.97 4.51
C THR A 69 -3.54 2.26 4.51
N ILE A 70 -3.17 3.37 3.88
CA ILE A 70 -1.80 3.85 3.85
C ILE A 70 -1.82 5.25 4.44
N GLY A 71 -1.10 5.43 5.55
CA GLY A 71 -1.13 6.67 6.32
C GLY A 71 -0.46 7.84 5.61
N ASP A 72 -0.68 9.04 6.16
CA ASP A 72 -0.03 10.24 5.67
C ASP A 72 1.48 10.08 5.69
N ASP A 73 2.17 10.71 4.76
CA ASP A 73 3.64 10.74 4.70
C ASP A 73 4.31 9.36 4.57
N ALA A 74 3.55 8.29 4.36
CA ALA A 74 4.09 6.96 4.17
C ALA A 74 4.75 6.83 2.79
N TRP A 75 5.73 5.95 2.71
CA TRP A 75 6.39 5.65 1.45
C TRP A 75 6.37 4.15 1.18
N ILE A 76 5.68 3.77 0.13
CA ILE A 76 5.69 2.41 -0.40
C ILE A 76 6.63 2.42 -1.60
N ALA A 77 7.82 1.82 -1.43
CA ALA A 77 8.89 1.94 -2.41
C ALA A 77 8.63 1.05 -3.65
N ALA A 78 9.52 1.15 -4.63
CA ALA A 78 9.36 0.52 -5.93
C ALA A 78 9.12 -0.99 -5.84
N ASP A 79 8.18 -1.48 -6.64
CA ASP A 79 7.90 -2.92 -6.81
C ASP A 79 7.53 -3.64 -5.50
N SER A 80 7.07 -2.90 -4.51
CA SER A 80 6.62 -3.47 -3.23
C SER A 80 5.21 -4.01 -3.34
N PHE A 81 4.86 -4.89 -2.43
CA PHE A 81 3.52 -5.44 -2.32
C PHE A 81 2.91 -5.12 -0.95
N VAL A 82 1.69 -4.58 -0.95
CA VAL A 82 0.90 -4.38 0.27
C VAL A 82 -0.32 -5.28 0.19
N GLY A 83 -0.41 -6.23 1.09
CA GLY A 83 -1.44 -7.26 1.05
C GLY A 83 -2.78 -6.86 1.64
N PRO A 84 -3.77 -7.76 1.48
CA PRO A 84 -5.15 -7.48 1.92
C PRO A 84 -5.22 -7.21 3.42
N GLY A 85 -6.00 -6.18 3.79
CA GLY A 85 -6.26 -5.83 5.17
C GLY A 85 -5.11 -5.13 5.89
N VAL A 86 -4.01 -4.83 5.20
CA VAL A 86 -2.84 -4.23 5.82
C VAL A 86 -3.08 -2.74 6.10
N GLU A 87 -2.63 -2.32 7.27
CA GLU A 87 -2.62 -0.94 7.71
C GLU A 87 -1.19 -0.43 7.75
N ILE A 88 -0.89 0.57 6.95
CA ILE A 88 0.42 1.23 6.94
C ILE A 88 0.31 2.51 7.76
N GLY A 89 1.05 2.60 8.84
CA GLY A 89 1.00 3.76 9.74
C GLY A 89 1.56 5.03 9.11
N THR A 90 1.18 6.16 9.68
CA THR A 90 1.69 7.47 9.25
C THR A 90 3.21 7.47 9.23
N GLY A 91 3.81 7.93 8.14
CA GLY A 91 5.26 8.03 8.01
C GLY A 91 5.99 6.70 7.90
N ALA A 92 5.31 5.57 7.87
CA ALA A 92 5.97 4.27 7.71
C ALA A 92 6.57 4.13 6.30
N VAL A 93 7.62 3.35 6.20
CA VAL A 93 8.29 3.06 4.93
C VAL A 93 8.35 1.57 4.70
N LEU A 94 7.93 1.14 3.53
CA LEU A 94 8.18 -0.20 3.03
C LEU A 94 9.25 -0.11 1.94
N GLY A 95 10.41 -0.69 2.19
CA GLY A 95 11.55 -0.66 1.26
C GLY A 95 11.24 -1.37 -0.05
N ALA A 96 12.03 -1.05 -1.08
CA ALA A 96 11.83 -1.59 -2.42
C ALA A 96 11.72 -3.12 -2.41
N ARG A 97 10.77 -3.64 -3.19
CA ARG A 97 10.47 -5.06 -3.30
C ARG A 97 10.03 -5.72 -1.99
N GLY A 98 9.74 -4.93 -0.97
CA GLY A 98 9.20 -5.46 0.27
C GLY A 98 7.78 -5.96 0.10
N ALA A 99 7.37 -6.89 0.96
CA ALA A 99 6.01 -7.41 0.94
C ALA A 99 5.42 -7.35 2.35
N ALA A 100 4.41 -6.50 2.53
CA ALA A 100 3.75 -6.30 3.81
C ALA A 100 2.47 -7.14 3.88
N PHE A 101 2.40 -8.03 4.87
CA PHE A 101 1.24 -8.89 5.13
C PHE A 101 0.59 -8.60 6.47
N ARG A 102 1.15 -7.68 7.24
CA ARG A 102 0.62 -7.23 8.53
C ARG A 102 0.90 -5.75 8.71
N ARG A 103 0.32 -5.16 9.73
CA ARG A 103 0.46 -3.74 10.02
C ARG A 103 1.92 -3.29 10.07
N LEU A 104 2.21 -2.14 9.46
CA LEU A 104 3.48 -1.43 9.62
C LEU A 104 3.25 -0.25 10.56
N ASP A 105 4.05 -0.16 11.62
CA ASP A 105 3.93 0.90 12.62
C ASP A 105 4.37 2.26 12.06
N ALA A 106 3.77 3.32 12.61
CA ALA A 106 4.09 4.69 12.23
C ALA A 106 5.59 4.99 12.39
N TRP A 107 6.13 5.77 11.47
CA TRP A 107 7.50 6.29 11.50
C TRP A 107 8.56 5.19 11.64
N THR A 108 8.30 4.04 11.06
CA THR A 108 9.19 2.89 11.11
C THR A 108 9.48 2.41 9.70
N ILE A 109 10.72 1.99 9.45
CA ILE A 109 11.17 1.49 8.15
C ILE A 109 11.18 -0.04 8.21
N TYR A 110 10.53 -0.63 7.22
CA TYR A 110 10.43 -2.08 7.05
C TYR A 110 11.01 -2.50 5.71
N GLY A 111 11.48 -3.72 5.62
CA GLY A 111 11.96 -4.28 4.36
C GLY A 111 11.89 -5.80 4.35
N GLY A 112 12.03 -6.36 3.17
CA GLY A 112 12.05 -7.81 2.96
C GLY A 112 10.68 -8.42 2.68
N ASN A 113 10.66 -9.72 2.49
CA ASN A 113 9.45 -10.49 2.22
C ASN A 113 9.47 -11.78 3.06
N PRO A 114 8.62 -11.92 4.09
CA PRO A 114 7.72 -10.90 4.60
C PRO A 114 8.47 -9.73 5.22
N ALA A 115 7.89 -8.54 5.16
CA ALA A 115 8.53 -7.34 5.65
C ALA A 115 8.77 -7.41 7.16
N THR A 116 9.97 -7.04 7.58
CA THR A 116 10.36 -6.96 8.99
C THR A 116 10.86 -5.58 9.32
N ARG A 117 10.71 -5.19 10.58
CA ARG A 117 11.17 -3.91 11.07
C ARG A 117 12.69 -3.79 10.96
N LEU A 118 13.16 -2.71 10.35
CA LEU A 118 14.61 -2.44 10.23
C LEU A 118 15.06 -1.38 11.23
N LYS A 119 14.41 -0.21 11.25
CA LYS A 119 14.76 0.89 12.16
C LYS A 119 13.66 1.96 12.18
N VAL A 120 13.76 2.88 13.13
CA VAL A 120 12.91 4.08 13.19
C VAL A 120 13.29 5.02 12.06
N ARG A 121 12.27 5.65 11.46
CA ARG A 121 12.47 6.71 10.47
C ARG A 121 12.67 8.02 11.20
N VAL A 122 13.88 8.57 11.12
CA VAL A 122 14.22 9.85 11.75
C VAL A 122 14.23 10.93 10.67
N MET A 123 13.38 11.94 10.84
CA MET A 123 13.29 13.06 9.89
C MET A 123 14.32 14.13 10.26
N ASN A 124 14.99 14.66 9.26
CA ASN A 124 15.86 15.81 9.46
C ASN A 124 15.02 17.07 9.72
N THR A 125 15.53 17.92 10.58
CA THR A 125 14.87 19.19 10.92
C THR A 125 15.52 20.35 10.20
#